data_15804ca83b88db7498eeefa7f4423bfa
#
_entry.id   15804ca83b88db7498eeefa7f4423bfa
#
_cell.length_a   1.000
_cell.length_b   1.000
_cell.length_c   1.000
_cell.angle_alpha   90.00
_cell.angle_beta   90.00
_cell.angle_gamma   90.00
#
_symmetry.space_group_name_H-M   'P 1'
#
loop_
_entity.id
_entity.type
_entity.pdbx_description
1 polymer ?
#
loop_
_entity_poly.entity_id
_entity_poly.type
_entity_poly.pdbx_seq_one_letter_code
_entity_poly.pdbx_strand_id
1 'polypeptide(L)'
;MAVRSVATTQTLDNFRTTFNSLGTDVGDLSSLSTSAKGSIVLAINEINTSVTGTGFTLSDGSTTQTIVTGNTLLVSGTNITAAVSATDTLTLSLPNDISENIFFDLLGAQHNADDSNTYTEIIVKRITKTSAHIYHGTGSALGYTLNGVESPFIQFEPGNTYRFNQADSSNSSHPLAFYLDAGKNTAYTTGVTTNGTAGSSGAYTQIVVSDSTPQRLYYQCSSHSLMGNMARTS
;
A
#
# COMPACT_ATOMS: atom_id res chain seq x y z
N MET A 1 -38.31 25.49 -28.35
CA MET A 1 -39.58 26.17 -28.08
C MET A 1 -40.00 26.88 -29.36
N ALA A 2 -41.22 26.63 -29.88
CA ALA A 2 -41.69 27.32 -31.05
C ALA A 2 -41.97 28.79 -30.71
N VAL A 3 -41.55 29.73 -31.60
CA VAL A 3 -41.87 31.17 -31.42
C VAL A 3 -43.37 31.32 -31.63
N ARG A 4 -44.10 31.70 -30.59
CA ARG A 4 -45.52 31.96 -30.66
C ARG A 4 -45.78 33.47 -30.66
N SER A 5 -46.49 33.95 -31.64
CA SER A 5 -46.85 35.36 -31.73
C SER A 5 -48.35 35.49 -31.97
N VAL A 6 -48.96 36.52 -31.42
CA VAL A 6 -50.34 36.93 -31.67
C VAL A 6 -50.30 38.25 -32.37
N ALA A 7 -50.81 38.31 -33.61
CA ALA A 7 -50.89 39.56 -34.36
C ALA A 7 -51.97 40.46 -33.74
N THR A 8 -51.79 41.78 -33.83
CA THR A 8 -52.73 42.74 -33.27
C THR A 8 -54.12 42.69 -33.90
N THR A 9 -54.27 42.03 -35.06
CA THR A 9 -55.54 41.84 -35.78
C THR A 9 -56.24 40.48 -35.41
N GLN A 10 -55.61 39.67 -34.52
CA GLN A 10 -56.24 38.41 -34.16
C GLN A 10 -57.40 38.58 -33.17
N THR A 11 -58.36 37.63 -33.25
CA THR A 11 -59.52 37.60 -32.35
C THR A 11 -59.07 37.18 -30.96
N LEU A 12 -59.91 37.50 -29.96
CA LEU A 12 -59.73 37.06 -28.59
C LEU A 12 -59.62 35.52 -28.47
N ASP A 13 -60.32 34.81 -29.35
CA ASP A 13 -60.31 33.33 -29.37
C ASP A 13 -58.95 32.79 -29.87
N ASN A 14 -58.35 33.42 -30.88
CA ASN A 14 -56.99 33.06 -31.30
C ASN A 14 -55.95 33.36 -30.23
N PHE A 15 -56.10 34.45 -29.48
CA PHE A 15 -55.25 34.75 -28.33
C PHE A 15 -55.37 33.64 -27.26
N ARG A 16 -56.61 33.29 -26.89
CA ARG A 16 -56.87 32.21 -25.92
C ARG A 16 -56.26 30.89 -26.37
N THR A 17 -56.43 30.52 -27.63
CA THR A 17 -55.88 29.29 -28.19
C THR A 17 -54.35 29.31 -28.14
N THR A 18 -53.72 30.40 -28.50
CA THR A 18 -52.27 30.56 -28.46
C THR A 18 -51.72 30.47 -27.01
N PHE A 19 -52.44 31.11 -26.08
CA PHE A 19 -52.07 31.08 -24.66
C PHE A 19 -52.23 29.69 -24.05
N ASN A 20 -53.30 29.00 -24.35
CA ASN A 20 -53.49 27.60 -23.85
C ASN A 20 -52.43 26.65 -24.43
N SER A 21 -52.06 26.85 -25.69
CA SER A 21 -50.98 26.06 -26.29
C SER A 21 -49.64 26.36 -25.66
N LEU A 22 -49.37 27.61 -25.23
CA LEU A 22 -48.16 27.94 -24.48
C LEU A 22 -48.12 27.18 -23.12
N GLY A 23 -49.28 27.09 -22.42
CA GLY A 23 -49.41 26.33 -21.20
C GLY A 23 -49.06 24.85 -21.43
N THR A 24 -49.53 24.30 -22.57
CA THR A 24 -49.23 22.89 -22.93
C THR A 24 -47.76 22.71 -23.28
N ASP A 25 -47.12 23.67 -23.98
CA ASP A 25 -45.71 23.60 -24.33
C ASP A 25 -44.78 23.73 -23.12
N VAL A 26 -45.17 24.48 -22.09
CA VAL A 26 -44.43 24.62 -20.85
C VAL A 26 -44.56 23.37 -19.99
N GLY A 27 -45.68 22.61 -20.14
CA GLY A 27 -45.97 21.43 -19.33
C GLY A 27 -46.56 21.78 -17.96
N ASP A 28 -46.92 20.73 -17.21
CA ASP A 28 -47.42 20.84 -15.85
C ASP A 28 -46.29 20.91 -14.84
N LEU A 29 -46.13 22.04 -14.20
CA LEU A 29 -45.14 22.25 -13.16
C LEU A 29 -45.37 21.33 -11.95
N SER A 30 -46.59 20.88 -11.72
CA SER A 30 -46.88 19.94 -10.61
C SER A 30 -46.23 18.57 -10.82
N SER A 31 -45.98 18.21 -12.09
CA SER A 31 -45.37 16.93 -12.46
C SER A 31 -43.84 16.94 -12.35
N LEU A 32 -43.20 18.08 -12.04
CA LEU A 32 -41.77 18.13 -11.82
C LEU A 32 -41.38 17.33 -10.57
N SER A 33 -40.24 16.62 -10.64
CA SER A 33 -39.68 15.90 -9.50
C SER A 33 -38.94 16.80 -8.49
N THR A 34 -38.74 18.08 -8.83
CA THR A 34 -38.14 19.08 -7.94
C THR A 34 -39.08 19.52 -6.82
N SER A 35 -38.59 19.98 -5.70
CA SER A 35 -39.36 20.59 -4.62
C SER A 35 -39.84 21.98 -4.99
N ALA A 36 -39.06 22.73 -5.73
CA ALA A 36 -39.33 24.09 -6.19
C ALA A 36 -40.21 24.06 -7.46
N LYS A 37 -41.53 23.98 -7.29
CA LYS A 37 -42.49 23.88 -8.39
C LYS A 37 -43.19 25.22 -8.77
N GLY A 38 -42.83 26.33 -8.13
CA GLY A 38 -43.43 27.63 -8.35
C GLY A 38 -43.12 28.27 -9.72
N SER A 39 -42.04 27.89 -10.35
CA SER A 39 -41.69 28.27 -11.73
C SER A 39 -40.62 27.37 -12.31
N ILE A 40 -40.51 27.32 -13.64
CA ILE A 40 -39.42 26.59 -14.33
C ILE A 40 -38.03 27.06 -13.85
N VAL A 41 -37.88 28.39 -13.64
CA VAL A 41 -36.61 28.98 -13.19
C VAL A 41 -36.21 28.45 -11.81
N LEU A 42 -37.17 28.37 -10.88
CA LEU A 42 -36.89 27.80 -9.53
C LEU A 42 -36.53 26.31 -9.60
N ALA A 43 -37.22 25.53 -10.41
CA ALA A 43 -36.91 24.11 -10.62
C ALA A 43 -35.52 23.91 -11.25
N ILE A 44 -35.16 24.72 -12.26
CA ILE A 44 -33.81 24.66 -12.86
C ILE A 44 -32.73 25.04 -11.85
N ASN A 45 -32.96 26.08 -11.05
CA ASN A 45 -32.00 26.49 -10.01
C ASN A 45 -31.80 25.39 -8.94
N GLU A 46 -32.87 24.68 -8.54
CA GLU A 46 -32.78 23.56 -7.64
C GLU A 46 -31.95 22.41 -8.24
N ILE A 47 -32.21 22.05 -9.50
CA ILE A 47 -31.45 21.01 -10.21
C ILE A 47 -29.98 21.44 -10.32
N ASN A 48 -29.71 22.70 -10.69
CA ASN A 48 -28.32 23.20 -10.80
C ASN A 48 -27.61 23.12 -9.45
N THR A 49 -28.27 23.48 -8.36
CA THR A 49 -27.69 23.38 -7.02
C THR A 49 -27.40 21.90 -6.64
N SER A 50 -28.35 21.00 -6.96
CA SER A 50 -28.17 19.56 -6.70
C SER A 50 -27.02 18.97 -7.51
N VAL A 51 -26.90 19.35 -8.79
CA VAL A 51 -25.82 18.85 -9.67
C VAL A 51 -24.46 19.40 -9.27
N THR A 52 -24.37 20.68 -8.91
CA THR A 52 -23.10 21.30 -8.50
C THR A 52 -22.63 20.83 -7.13
N GLY A 53 -23.54 20.36 -6.28
CA GLY A 53 -23.24 19.80 -4.97
C GLY A 53 -23.05 18.28 -4.96
N THR A 54 -23.33 17.58 -6.07
CA THR A 54 -23.16 16.11 -6.11
C THR A 54 -21.69 15.74 -6.22
N GLY A 55 -21.32 14.75 -5.48
CA GLY A 55 -19.95 14.22 -5.45
C GLY A 55 -19.94 12.86 -4.77
N PHE A 56 -18.77 12.28 -4.64
CA PHE A 56 -18.58 11.09 -3.83
C PHE A 56 -17.55 11.36 -2.72
N THR A 57 -17.67 10.63 -1.64
CA THR A 57 -16.78 10.78 -0.48
C THR A 57 -15.73 9.68 -0.51
N LEU A 58 -14.47 10.09 -0.39
CA LEU A 58 -13.34 9.21 -0.12
C LEU A 58 -13.07 9.19 1.38
N SER A 59 -12.76 8.01 1.91
CA SER A 59 -12.38 7.85 3.32
C SER A 59 -11.27 6.81 3.43
N ASP A 60 -10.29 7.10 4.29
CA ASP A 60 -9.25 6.16 4.72
C ASP A 60 -9.60 5.48 6.05
N GLY A 61 -10.82 5.69 6.55
CA GLY A 61 -11.29 5.20 7.85
C GLY A 61 -11.11 6.19 9.00
N SER A 62 -10.27 7.22 8.84
CA SER A 62 -10.04 8.27 9.84
C SER A 62 -10.39 9.67 9.31
N THR A 63 -10.12 9.90 8.04
CA THR A 63 -10.34 11.19 7.36
C THR A 63 -11.28 10.99 6.18
N THR A 64 -12.16 11.96 5.95
CA THR A 64 -13.06 11.95 4.79
C THR A 64 -12.85 13.20 3.94
N GLN A 65 -12.91 13.02 2.62
CA GLN A 65 -12.85 14.11 1.65
C GLN A 65 -13.94 13.92 0.59
N THR A 66 -14.77 14.95 0.39
CA THR A 66 -15.78 14.94 -0.67
C THR A 66 -15.17 15.51 -1.97
N ILE A 67 -15.28 14.76 -3.03
CA ILE A 67 -14.91 15.18 -4.40
C ILE A 67 -16.22 15.59 -5.10
N VAL A 68 -16.44 16.89 -5.22
CA VAL A 68 -17.64 17.45 -5.85
C VAL A 68 -17.45 17.58 -7.36
N THR A 69 -18.55 17.71 -8.07
CA THR A 69 -18.57 17.96 -9.53
C THR A 69 -17.70 19.16 -9.88
N GLY A 70 -16.82 18.99 -10.84
CA GLY A 70 -15.86 20.02 -11.29
C GLY A 70 -14.49 19.94 -10.58
N ASN A 71 -14.35 19.15 -9.51
CA ASN A 71 -13.05 18.89 -8.90
C ASN A 71 -12.34 17.71 -9.58
N THR A 72 -11.02 17.73 -9.55
CA THR A 72 -10.18 16.65 -10.04
C THR A 72 -9.68 15.82 -8.86
N LEU A 73 -9.89 14.51 -8.92
CA LEU A 73 -9.20 13.56 -8.05
C LEU A 73 -7.85 13.22 -8.67
N LEU A 74 -6.77 13.70 -8.06
CA LEU A 74 -5.42 13.30 -8.45
C LEU A 74 -4.98 12.13 -7.58
N VAL A 75 -4.80 10.97 -8.20
CA VAL A 75 -4.16 9.82 -7.57
C VAL A 75 -2.74 9.73 -8.10
N SER A 76 -1.76 9.94 -7.22
CA SER A 76 -0.34 9.91 -7.57
C SER A 76 0.45 9.24 -6.46
N GLY A 77 1.54 8.62 -6.82
CA GLY A 77 2.47 7.98 -5.89
C GLY A 77 3.61 7.34 -6.66
N THR A 78 4.73 7.11 -5.99
CA THR A 78 5.81 6.33 -6.56
C THR A 78 5.33 4.88 -6.72
N ASN A 79 5.51 4.29 -7.88
CA ASN A 79 5.10 2.91 -8.19
C ASN A 79 3.57 2.66 -8.19
N ILE A 80 2.75 3.71 -8.34
CA ILE A 80 1.32 3.56 -8.57
C ILE A 80 1.00 4.02 -9.99
N THR A 81 0.38 3.15 -10.79
CA THR A 81 -0.20 3.52 -12.08
C THR A 81 -1.70 3.64 -11.92
N ALA A 82 -2.23 4.84 -12.17
CA ALA A 82 -3.66 5.08 -12.21
C ALA A 82 -4.12 5.20 -13.67
N ALA A 83 -5.12 4.44 -14.05
CA ALA A 83 -5.75 4.52 -15.35
C ALA A 83 -7.26 4.75 -15.20
N VAL A 84 -7.79 5.74 -15.93
CA VAL A 84 -9.22 6.03 -15.98
C VAL A 84 -9.74 5.60 -17.36
N SER A 85 -10.75 4.73 -17.37
CA SER A 85 -11.40 4.29 -18.61
C SER A 85 -12.59 5.18 -18.98
N ALA A 86 -13.07 5.07 -20.23
CA ALA A 86 -14.27 5.75 -20.70
C ALA A 86 -15.57 5.28 -20.00
N THR A 87 -15.51 4.25 -19.19
CA THR A 87 -16.64 3.67 -18.44
C THR A 87 -16.60 4.00 -16.95
N ASP A 88 -16.04 5.15 -16.57
CA ASP A 88 -15.95 5.65 -15.20
C ASP A 88 -15.25 4.67 -14.21
N THR A 89 -14.35 3.84 -14.72
CA THR A 89 -13.57 2.93 -13.91
C THR A 89 -12.19 3.49 -13.65
N LEU A 90 -11.84 3.68 -12.38
CA LEU A 90 -10.47 3.97 -11.93
C LEU A 90 -9.79 2.64 -11.59
N THR A 91 -8.78 2.27 -12.37
CA THR A 91 -7.93 1.12 -12.08
C THR A 91 -6.63 1.61 -11.45
N LEU A 92 -6.32 1.13 -10.27
CA LEU A 92 -5.04 1.35 -9.59
C LEU A 92 -4.23 0.06 -9.73
N SER A 93 -3.12 0.15 -10.43
CA SER A 93 -2.19 -0.95 -10.60
C SER A 93 -0.89 -0.65 -9.86
N LEU A 94 -0.42 -1.64 -9.16
CA LEU A 94 0.89 -1.66 -8.57
C LEU A 94 1.79 -2.47 -9.51
N PRO A 95 3.08 -2.13 -9.67
CA PRO A 95 4.03 -2.96 -10.44
C PRO A 95 4.06 -4.41 -9.93
N ASN A 96 4.32 -5.35 -10.80
CA ASN A 96 4.39 -6.78 -10.43
C ASN A 96 5.54 -7.11 -9.46
N ASP A 97 6.45 -6.20 -9.23
CA ASP A 97 7.57 -6.33 -8.29
C ASP A 97 7.22 -5.99 -6.83
N ILE A 98 5.95 -5.64 -6.56
CA ILE A 98 5.49 -5.39 -5.18
C ILE A 98 5.61 -6.63 -4.29
N SER A 99 5.55 -7.82 -4.87
CA SER A 99 5.76 -9.04 -4.08
C SER A 99 7.09 -9.01 -3.32
N GLU A 100 8.12 -8.41 -3.89
CA GLU A 100 9.42 -8.23 -3.23
C GLU A 100 9.38 -7.07 -2.23
N ASN A 101 8.86 -5.91 -2.63
CA ASN A 101 8.82 -4.73 -1.77
C ASN A 101 7.87 -4.86 -0.57
N ILE A 102 6.68 -5.43 -0.73
CA ILE A 102 5.75 -5.65 0.40
C ILE A 102 6.30 -6.69 1.37
N PHE A 103 6.96 -7.73 0.87
CA PHE A 103 7.54 -8.74 1.74
C PHE A 103 8.70 -8.17 2.56
N PHE A 104 9.54 -7.33 1.97
CA PHE A 104 10.62 -6.65 2.67
C PHE A 104 10.12 -5.52 3.59
N ASP A 105 9.09 -4.78 3.19
CA ASP A 105 8.48 -3.74 4.02
C ASP A 105 7.76 -4.33 5.24
N LEU A 106 7.08 -5.47 5.09
CA LEU A 106 6.49 -6.23 6.21
C LEU A 106 7.55 -6.72 7.20
N LEU A 107 8.78 -6.98 6.76
CA LEU A 107 9.93 -7.30 7.60
C LEU A 107 10.68 -6.06 8.09
N GLY A 108 10.23 -4.84 7.73
CA GLY A 108 10.92 -3.59 8.07
C GLY A 108 12.30 -3.48 7.43
N ALA A 109 12.55 -4.21 6.34
CA ALA A 109 13.74 -4.01 5.53
C ALA A 109 13.59 -2.66 4.81
N GLN A 110 14.37 -1.67 5.21
CA GLN A 110 14.42 -0.41 4.47
C GLN A 110 15.13 -0.67 3.13
N HIS A 111 14.33 -0.78 2.06
CA HIS A 111 14.86 -0.63 0.71
C HIS A 111 15.13 0.86 0.50
N ASN A 112 16.34 1.30 0.74
CA ASN A 112 16.79 2.64 0.38
C ASN A 112 16.93 2.69 -1.15
N ALA A 113 15.92 3.22 -1.83
CA ALA A 113 15.90 3.41 -3.28
C ALA A 113 17.01 4.39 -3.81
N ASP A 114 17.84 4.93 -2.91
CA ASP A 114 18.95 5.84 -3.21
C ASP A 114 20.30 5.21 -2.85
N ASP A 115 20.37 3.87 -2.73
CA ASP A 115 21.60 3.23 -2.30
C ASP A 115 22.35 2.60 -3.47
N SER A 116 23.54 3.13 -3.74
CA SER A 116 24.60 2.45 -4.50
C SER A 116 25.06 1.15 -3.82
N ASN A 117 24.43 0.73 -2.73
CA ASN A 117 24.71 -0.51 -2.03
C ASN A 117 24.12 -1.71 -2.81
N THR A 118 24.98 -2.64 -3.09
CA THR A 118 24.64 -3.89 -3.78
C THR A 118 24.07 -4.96 -2.85
N TYR A 119 23.42 -4.58 -1.74
CA TYR A 119 22.88 -5.53 -0.76
C TYR A 119 21.63 -5.01 -0.06
N THR A 120 20.77 -5.93 0.37
CA THR A 120 19.64 -5.67 1.28
C THR A 120 20.12 -5.70 2.73
N GLU A 121 19.95 -4.60 3.47
CA GLU A 121 20.33 -4.53 4.88
C GLU A 121 19.21 -5.04 5.79
N ILE A 122 19.54 -5.88 6.76
CA ILE A 122 18.67 -6.46 7.78
C ILE A 122 19.24 -6.11 9.16
N ILE A 123 18.53 -5.32 9.94
CA ILE A 123 18.96 -4.92 11.28
C ILE A 123 18.72 -6.06 12.26
N VAL A 124 19.78 -6.51 12.90
CA VAL A 124 19.74 -7.60 13.91
C VAL A 124 19.82 -7.00 15.31
N LYS A 125 18.91 -7.42 16.20
CA LYS A 125 19.00 -7.14 17.64
C LYS A 125 18.75 -8.40 18.43
N ARG A 126 19.47 -8.53 19.55
CA ARG A 126 19.25 -9.59 20.51
C ARG A 126 18.20 -9.16 21.54
N ILE A 127 17.25 -10.03 21.81
CA ILE A 127 16.20 -9.84 22.81
C ILE A 127 16.09 -11.05 23.74
N THR A 128 15.34 -10.92 24.84
CA THR A 128 14.82 -12.09 25.56
C THR A 128 13.66 -12.66 24.78
N LYS A 129 13.63 -13.97 24.56
CA LYS A 129 12.55 -14.64 23.82
C LYS A 129 11.19 -14.44 24.49
N THR A 130 10.20 -14.15 23.68
CA THR A 130 8.79 -14.18 24.06
C THR A 130 8.11 -15.44 23.52
N SER A 131 6.82 -15.61 23.79
CA SER A 131 6.03 -16.71 23.21
C SER A 131 5.91 -16.63 21.67
N ALA A 132 6.30 -15.52 21.05
CA ALA A 132 6.34 -15.35 19.60
C ALA A 132 7.55 -16.04 18.95
N HIS A 133 8.59 -16.35 19.73
CA HIS A 133 9.79 -17.00 19.20
C HIS A 133 9.55 -18.48 18.93
N ILE A 134 9.89 -18.97 17.73
CA ILE A 134 9.70 -20.38 17.35
C ILE A 134 10.33 -21.38 18.34
N TYR A 135 11.45 -21.00 19.00
CA TYR A 135 12.14 -21.81 20.02
C TYR A 135 11.95 -21.25 21.43
N HIS A 136 10.78 -20.66 21.74
CA HIS A 136 10.49 -20.22 23.11
C HIS A 136 10.55 -21.43 24.09
N GLY A 137 11.20 -21.25 25.22
CA GLY A 137 11.37 -22.30 26.19
C GLY A 137 12.41 -23.37 25.83
N THR A 138 13.10 -23.26 24.70
CA THR A 138 14.10 -24.24 24.26
C THR A 138 15.41 -23.53 23.85
N GLY A 139 16.54 -24.13 24.24
CA GLY A 139 17.86 -23.55 23.96
C GLY A 139 18.14 -22.29 24.79
N SER A 140 18.79 -21.30 24.21
CA SER A 140 19.03 -20.00 24.87
C SER A 140 17.72 -19.29 25.21
N ALA A 141 17.66 -18.62 26.36
CA ALA A 141 16.56 -17.70 26.68
C ALA A 141 16.54 -16.43 25.79
N LEU A 142 17.64 -16.22 25.06
CA LEU A 142 17.81 -15.07 24.16
C LEU A 142 17.50 -15.49 22.72
N GLY A 143 16.98 -14.54 21.92
CA GLY A 143 16.69 -14.71 20.51
C GLY A 143 17.03 -13.47 19.71
N TYR A 144 16.93 -13.57 18.38
CA TYR A 144 17.10 -12.44 17.48
C TYR A 144 15.75 -11.86 17.04
N THR A 145 15.73 -10.53 16.90
CA THR A 145 14.82 -9.85 15.98
C THR A 145 15.55 -9.48 14.71
N LEU A 146 14.88 -9.61 13.58
CA LEU A 146 15.31 -9.07 12.30
C LEU A 146 14.35 -7.95 11.92
N ASN A 147 14.86 -6.73 11.75
CA ASN A 147 14.06 -5.53 11.51
C ASN A 147 12.90 -5.36 12.51
N GLY A 148 13.13 -5.71 13.77
CA GLY A 148 12.15 -5.62 14.86
C GLY A 148 11.19 -6.82 14.98
N VAL A 149 11.14 -7.72 14.02
CA VAL A 149 10.31 -8.94 14.07
C VAL A 149 11.08 -10.05 14.78
N GLU A 150 10.47 -10.67 15.78
CA GLU A 150 11.08 -11.75 16.56
C GLU A 150 11.13 -13.06 15.77
N SER A 151 12.32 -13.60 15.59
CA SER A 151 12.56 -14.91 14.97
C SER A 151 11.81 -15.12 13.64
N PRO A 152 11.82 -14.16 12.67
CA PRO A 152 11.06 -14.32 11.44
C PRO A 152 11.64 -15.45 10.60
N PHE A 153 10.76 -16.14 9.86
CA PHE A 153 11.16 -16.90 8.69
C PHE A 153 11.57 -15.92 7.59
N ILE A 154 12.70 -16.14 6.92
CA ILE A 154 13.15 -15.30 5.81
C ILE A 154 13.25 -16.09 4.51
N GLN A 155 13.00 -15.40 3.40
CA GLN A 155 13.18 -15.92 2.06
C GLN A 155 14.37 -15.22 1.40
N PHE A 156 15.25 -15.99 0.82
CA PHE A 156 16.37 -15.54 0.02
C PHE A 156 16.09 -15.74 -1.45
N GLU A 157 16.44 -14.77 -2.28
CA GLU A 157 16.34 -14.84 -3.73
C GLU A 157 17.76 -14.98 -4.32
N PRO A 158 18.02 -15.96 -5.20
CA PRO A 158 19.28 -16.08 -5.92
C PRO A 158 19.63 -14.80 -6.69
N GLY A 159 20.91 -14.46 -6.72
CA GLY A 159 21.41 -13.22 -7.32
C GLY A 159 21.48 -12.05 -6.35
N ASN A 160 20.82 -12.10 -5.19
CA ASN A 160 20.82 -11.04 -4.21
C ASN A 160 21.84 -11.23 -3.10
N THR A 161 22.22 -10.11 -2.50
CA THR A 161 23.11 -10.06 -1.33
C THR A 161 22.32 -9.53 -0.13
N TYR A 162 22.41 -10.21 1.00
CA TYR A 162 21.75 -9.83 2.25
C TYR A 162 22.80 -9.55 3.32
N ARG A 163 22.73 -8.39 3.95
CA ARG A 163 23.63 -7.99 5.03
C ARG A 163 22.88 -7.88 6.35
N PHE A 164 23.24 -8.72 7.29
CA PHE A 164 22.72 -8.74 8.65
C PHE A 164 23.57 -7.81 9.51
N ASN A 165 23.08 -6.58 9.69
CA ASN A 165 23.76 -5.54 10.46
C ASN A 165 23.67 -5.88 11.94
N GLN A 166 24.81 -6.10 12.56
CA GLN A 166 24.96 -6.49 13.98
C GLN A 166 25.61 -5.39 14.83
N ALA A 167 25.56 -4.13 14.38
CA ALA A 167 26.19 -3.02 15.08
C ALA A 167 25.52 -2.67 16.41
N ASP A 168 24.25 -3.04 16.60
CA ASP A 168 23.51 -2.80 17.86
C ASP A 168 24.22 -3.53 19.03
N SER A 169 24.49 -2.81 20.12
CA SER A 169 25.24 -3.32 21.29
C SER A 169 24.61 -4.55 21.94
N SER A 170 23.30 -4.76 21.76
CA SER A 170 22.61 -5.97 22.24
C SER A 170 23.20 -7.25 21.65
N ASN A 171 23.80 -7.18 20.45
CA ASN A 171 24.44 -8.32 19.79
C ASN A 171 25.81 -8.71 20.35
N SER A 172 26.34 -7.98 21.34
CA SER A 172 27.62 -8.30 21.97
C SER A 172 27.65 -9.76 22.43
N SER A 173 28.68 -10.51 22.01
CA SER A 173 28.82 -11.95 22.24
C SER A 173 27.78 -12.86 21.54
N HIS A 174 27.02 -12.28 20.60
CA HIS A 174 26.00 -13.02 19.85
C HIS A 174 26.18 -12.84 18.32
N PRO A 175 27.31 -13.31 17.74
CA PRO A 175 27.51 -13.19 16.30
C PRO A 175 26.55 -14.14 15.55
N LEU A 176 25.87 -13.61 14.53
CA LEU A 176 24.99 -14.37 13.65
C LEU A 176 25.82 -15.13 12.61
N ALA A 177 25.49 -16.38 12.38
CA ALA A 177 26.08 -17.23 11.35
C ALA A 177 25.01 -18.12 10.72
N PHE A 178 25.32 -18.71 9.55
CA PHE A 178 24.42 -19.59 8.83
C PHE A 178 24.80 -21.06 9.00
N TYR A 179 23.79 -21.92 9.04
CA TYR A 179 23.93 -23.35 9.28
C TYR A 179 23.00 -24.15 8.38
N LEU A 180 23.35 -25.40 8.09
CA LEU A 180 22.51 -26.35 7.36
C LEU A 180 21.39 -26.94 8.23
N ASP A 181 21.49 -26.82 9.53
CA ASP A 181 20.55 -27.35 10.51
C ASP A 181 20.35 -26.42 11.72
N ALA A 182 19.20 -26.51 12.37
CA ALA A 182 18.85 -25.68 13.51
C ALA A 182 19.75 -25.90 14.73
N GLY A 183 20.32 -27.11 14.86
CA GLY A 183 21.21 -27.50 15.94
C GLY A 183 22.65 -26.98 15.81
N LYS A 184 22.95 -26.33 14.69
CA LYS A 184 24.28 -25.74 14.35
C LYS A 184 25.39 -26.80 14.22
N ASN A 185 25.08 -28.01 13.78
CA ASN A 185 26.09 -29.05 13.61
C ASN A 185 27.01 -28.79 12.42
N THR A 186 26.46 -28.16 11.34
CA THR A 186 27.20 -27.88 10.14
C THR A 186 27.05 -26.40 9.76
N ALA A 187 28.13 -25.63 9.85
CA ALA A 187 28.17 -24.24 9.42
C ALA A 187 28.11 -24.14 7.88
N TYR A 188 27.36 -23.17 7.38
CA TYR A 188 27.34 -22.80 5.98
C TYR A 188 28.14 -21.52 5.78
N THR A 189 29.19 -21.58 4.96
CA THR A 189 30.13 -20.48 4.76
C THR A 189 30.27 -20.02 3.31
N THR A 190 29.68 -20.75 2.36
CA THR A 190 29.77 -20.39 0.93
C THR A 190 29.01 -19.09 0.66
N GLY A 191 29.69 -18.08 0.10
CA GLY A 191 29.11 -16.76 -0.12
C GLY A 191 28.91 -15.92 1.14
N VAL A 192 29.35 -16.41 2.32
CA VAL A 192 29.19 -15.71 3.59
C VAL A 192 30.47 -14.96 3.96
N THR A 193 30.32 -13.69 4.32
CA THR A 193 31.39 -12.84 4.84
C THR A 193 30.97 -12.17 6.14
N THR A 194 31.92 -11.89 7.01
CA THR A 194 31.69 -11.20 8.28
C THR A 194 32.62 -10.00 8.39
N ASN A 195 32.17 -8.95 9.05
CA ASN A 195 32.97 -7.78 9.38
C ASN A 195 32.77 -7.35 10.82
N GLY A 196 33.84 -6.97 11.48
CA GLY A 196 33.82 -6.45 12.84
C GLY A 196 33.42 -7.50 13.89
N THR A 197 33.14 -7.02 15.10
CA THR A 197 32.68 -7.83 16.24
C THR A 197 31.21 -7.49 16.50
N ALA A 198 30.35 -8.50 16.59
CA ALA A 198 28.92 -8.31 16.88
C ALA A 198 28.73 -7.42 18.12
N GLY A 199 27.85 -6.42 18.01
CA GLY A 199 27.64 -5.39 19.02
C GLY A 199 28.54 -4.14 18.86
N SER A 200 29.41 -4.09 17.88
CA SER A 200 30.28 -2.95 17.60
C SER A 200 29.88 -2.26 16.29
N SER A 201 30.16 -0.96 16.17
CA SER A 201 29.89 -0.19 14.96
C SER A 201 30.47 -0.84 13.71
N GLY A 202 29.70 -0.95 12.64
CA GLY A 202 30.09 -1.55 11.37
C GLY A 202 30.12 -3.09 11.36
N ALA A 203 29.71 -3.76 12.43
CA ALA A 203 29.64 -5.22 12.46
C ALA A 203 28.49 -5.76 11.62
N TYR A 204 28.75 -6.77 10.79
CA TYR A 204 27.74 -7.48 10.01
C TYR A 204 28.14 -8.92 9.67
N THR A 205 27.14 -9.72 9.35
CA THR A 205 27.29 -10.96 8.58
C THR A 205 26.55 -10.78 7.27
N GLN A 206 27.19 -11.07 6.14
CA GLN A 206 26.62 -10.92 4.80
C GLN A 206 26.61 -12.27 4.08
N ILE A 207 25.56 -12.54 3.32
CA ILE A 207 25.46 -13.70 2.44
C ILE A 207 25.14 -13.25 1.01
N VAL A 208 25.91 -13.73 0.05
CA VAL A 208 25.62 -13.67 -1.39
C VAL A 208 24.88 -14.96 -1.74
N VAL A 209 23.64 -14.82 -2.14
CA VAL A 209 22.77 -15.95 -2.48
C VAL A 209 22.89 -16.27 -3.97
N SER A 210 23.02 -17.53 -4.33
CA SER A 210 23.12 -18.02 -5.69
C SER A 210 22.24 -19.26 -5.87
N ASP A 211 22.06 -19.72 -7.11
CA ASP A 211 21.32 -20.97 -7.43
C ASP A 211 21.91 -22.21 -6.72
N SER A 212 23.17 -22.15 -6.29
CA SER A 212 23.83 -23.22 -5.54
C SER A 212 23.65 -23.10 -4.02
N THR A 213 23.03 -22.00 -3.54
CA THR A 213 22.74 -21.85 -2.11
C THR A 213 21.69 -22.89 -1.68
N PRO A 214 21.91 -23.62 -0.59
CA PRO A 214 20.93 -24.61 -0.13
C PRO A 214 19.53 -24.01 0.04
N GLN A 215 18.50 -24.74 -0.39
CA GLN A 215 17.10 -24.31 -0.24
C GLN A 215 16.68 -24.04 1.20
N ARG A 216 17.47 -24.53 2.16
CA ARG A 216 17.19 -24.36 3.58
C ARG A 216 18.49 -24.06 4.33
N LEU A 217 18.53 -22.90 4.95
CA LEU A 217 19.56 -22.47 5.88
C LEU A 217 18.91 -22.06 7.21
N TYR A 218 19.70 -21.98 8.24
CA TYR A 218 19.30 -21.48 9.55
C TYR A 218 20.23 -20.35 9.94
N TYR A 219 19.69 -19.17 10.23
CA TYR A 219 20.46 -18.11 10.85
C TYR A 219 20.41 -18.28 12.36
N GLN A 220 21.56 -18.45 12.98
CA GLN A 220 21.69 -18.75 14.41
C GLN A 220 22.85 -17.98 15.03
N CYS A 221 22.85 -17.83 16.34
CA CYS A 221 24.02 -17.36 17.05
C CYS A 221 25.11 -18.45 17.06
N SER A 222 26.34 -18.09 16.72
CA SER A 222 27.46 -19.05 16.76
C SER A 222 27.77 -19.54 18.19
N SER A 223 27.54 -18.67 19.20
CA SER A 223 27.83 -18.96 20.60
C SER A 223 26.69 -19.64 21.35
N HIS A 224 25.42 -19.38 21.00
CA HIS A 224 24.25 -19.86 21.75
C HIS A 224 23.26 -20.57 20.83
N SER A 225 22.54 -21.56 21.37
CA SER A 225 21.62 -22.39 20.58
C SER A 225 20.26 -21.75 20.39
N LEU A 226 19.68 -21.99 19.22
CA LEU A 226 18.27 -21.72 18.91
C LEU A 226 17.85 -20.25 19.08
N MET A 227 18.73 -19.29 18.75
CA MET A 227 18.45 -17.85 18.84
C MET A 227 17.78 -17.27 17.59
N GLY A 228 17.86 -17.94 16.46
CA GLY A 228 17.30 -17.52 15.17
C GLY A 228 16.22 -18.45 14.65
N ASN A 229 16.05 -18.49 13.33
CA ASN A 229 15.06 -19.31 12.63
C ASN A 229 15.62 -19.80 11.29
N MET A 230 14.76 -20.29 10.43
CA MET A 230 15.06 -20.79 9.11
C MET A 230 15.02 -19.66 8.07
N ALA A 231 15.92 -19.77 7.10
CA ALA A 231 15.89 -19.04 5.84
C ALA A 231 15.69 -20.04 4.70
N ARG A 232 14.83 -19.72 3.74
CA ARG A 232 14.60 -20.52 2.54
C ARG A 232 15.13 -19.78 1.33
N THR A 233 15.83 -20.48 0.44
CA THR A 233 16.16 -20.00 -0.91
C THR A 233 15.09 -20.49 -1.89
N SER A 234 14.54 -19.57 -2.68
CA SER A 234 13.50 -19.86 -3.69
C SER A 234 14.07 -20.56 -4.91
#